data_ca60c72f3854bb5894704452385e3732
#
_entry.id   ca60c72f3854bb5894704452385e3732
#
_cell.length_a   1.000
_cell.length_b   1.000
_cell.length_c   1.000
_cell.angle_alpha   90.00
_cell.angle_beta   90.00
_cell.angle_gamma   90.00
#
_symmetry.space_group_name_H-M   'P 1'
#
loop_
_entity.id
_entity.type
_entity.pdbx_description
1 polymer ?
#
loop_
_entity_poly.entity_id
_entity_poly.type
_entity_poly.pdbx_seq_one_letter_code
_entity_poly.pdbx_strand_id
1 'polypeptide(L)'
;MRVASLLSMILLFTPGTVADTSPMENSYEGNPIIVINLTYESGIGGGDDFEGEIVLELFLNWAPITVNNFVDLVNQSFFDGIFFHRIIDDFVIQSGDPDCNSDGVYPISDPSCGEGGSSETIPFEADANLTHINGAIGMARGLDPDSATSQFYICDGPQHGLDNGNRTQEDDPGYAVFGVVREGIELVQAAAAVPTTNDADGDGSIPRVPGGPDRPLYEVHINSITIKEYVSAPVVEKTDEEGLSGLSLSVSALSIILTAIALSRKINS
;
A
#
# COMPACT_ATOMS: atom_id res chain seq x y z
N MET A 1 -28.06 -68.73 3.05
CA MET A 1 -28.11 -67.43 3.71
C MET A 1 -26.72 -66.80 3.65
N ARG A 2 -26.52 -65.79 2.85
CA ARG A 2 -25.24 -65.03 2.79
C ARG A 2 -25.48 -63.73 3.51
N VAL A 3 -24.77 -63.51 4.60
CA VAL A 3 -24.78 -62.26 5.36
C VAL A 3 -23.80 -61.32 4.68
N ALA A 4 -24.31 -60.21 4.09
CA ALA A 4 -23.51 -59.14 3.55
C ALA A 4 -23.10 -58.23 4.70
N SER A 5 -21.81 -58.15 4.97
CA SER A 5 -21.22 -57.19 5.92
C SER A 5 -21.12 -55.80 5.26
N LEU A 6 -21.88 -54.83 5.74
CA LEU A 6 -21.74 -53.44 5.37
C LEU A 6 -20.54 -52.87 6.13
N LEU A 7 -19.46 -52.60 5.41
CA LEU A 7 -18.31 -51.88 5.92
C LEU A 7 -18.64 -50.38 5.86
N SER A 8 -18.98 -49.79 7.00
CA SER A 8 -19.20 -48.35 7.12
C SER A 8 -17.83 -47.61 7.09
N MET A 9 -17.56 -46.94 5.97
CA MET A 9 -16.34 -46.15 5.80
C MET A 9 -16.57 -44.79 6.49
N ILE A 10 -16.08 -44.64 7.69
CA ILE A 10 -16.05 -43.34 8.39
C ILE A 10 -14.99 -42.47 7.70
N LEU A 11 -15.46 -41.48 6.94
CA LEU A 11 -14.61 -40.41 6.40
C LEU A 11 -14.21 -39.52 7.59
N LEU A 12 -12.99 -39.68 8.07
CA LEU A 12 -12.38 -38.72 9.01
C LEU A 12 -12.08 -37.45 8.22
N PHE A 13 -12.92 -36.43 8.37
CA PHE A 13 -12.58 -35.07 8.02
C PHE A 13 -11.47 -34.62 8.96
N THR A 14 -10.23 -34.63 8.51
CA THR A 14 -9.18 -33.81 9.12
C THR A 14 -9.54 -32.35 8.82
N PRO A 15 -9.68 -31.48 9.82
CA PRO A 15 -9.78 -30.06 9.53
C PRO A 15 -8.49 -29.68 8.79
N GLY A 16 -8.64 -29.24 7.54
CA GLY A 16 -7.53 -28.68 6.78
C GLY A 16 -6.99 -27.52 7.61
N THR A 17 -5.71 -27.55 7.93
CA THR A 17 -4.99 -26.37 8.39
C THR A 17 -5.21 -25.31 7.30
N VAL A 18 -5.95 -24.27 7.61
CA VAL A 18 -5.96 -23.04 6.80
C VAL A 18 -4.49 -22.66 6.75
N ALA A 19 -3.89 -22.69 5.57
CA ALA A 19 -2.57 -22.14 5.38
C ALA A 19 -2.65 -20.71 5.88
N ASP A 20 -1.77 -20.36 6.81
CA ASP A 20 -1.61 -19.00 7.31
C ASP A 20 -1.10 -18.17 6.11
N THR A 21 -2.05 -17.59 5.38
CA THR A 21 -1.75 -16.87 4.15
C THR A 21 -1.30 -15.47 4.54
N SER A 22 -0.14 -15.06 4.04
CA SER A 22 0.46 -13.74 4.32
C SER A 22 -0.57 -12.62 4.15
N PRO A 23 -0.67 -11.66 5.10
CA PRO A 23 -1.52 -10.48 4.95
C PRO A 23 -1.15 -9.65 3.72
N MET A 24 0.10 -9.75 3.24
CA MET A 24 0.53 -9.06 2.02
C MET A 24 -0.20 -9.57 0.77
N GLU A 25 -0.68 -10.83 0.77
CA GLU A 25 -1.33 -11.46 -0.37
C GLU A 25 -2.87 -11.50 -0.26
N ASN A 26 -3.42 -11.39 0.95
CA ASN A 26 -4.84 -11.58 1.22
C ASN A 26 -5.43 -10.44 2.02
N SER A 27 -6.75 -10.21 1.83
CA SER A 27 -7.49 -9.23 2.60
C SER A 27 -8.08 -9.84 3.88
N TYR A 28 -8.07 -9.06 4.96
CA TYR A 28 -8.56 -9.51 6.27
C TYR A 28 -9.64 -8.58 6.82
N GLU A 29 -10.66 -9.21 7.41
CA GLU A 29 -11.78 -8.51 8.03
C GLU A 29 -11.31 -7.46 9.05
N GLY A 30 -11.92 -6.28 8.97
CA GLY A 30 -11.64 -5.15 9.85
C GLY A 30 -10.52 -4.24 9.37
N ASN A 31 -9.75 -4.64 8.35
CA ASN A 31 -8.73 -3.78 7.75
C ASN A 31 -9.37 -2.58 7.04
N PRO A 32 -8.90 -1.33 7.28
CA PRO A 32 -9.35 -0.17 6.52
C PRO A 32 -8.81 -0.22 5.09
N ILE A 33 -9.69 0.10 4.14
CA ILE A 33 -9.36 0.36 2.74
C ILE A 33 -9.27 1.87 2.56
N ILE A 34 -8.10 2.33 2.16
CA ILE A 34 -7.77 3.75 1.97
C ILE A 34 -7.65 4.04 0.48
N VAL A 35 -8.12 5.21 0.06
CA VAL A 35 -7.92 5.71 -1.30
C VAL A 35 -7.09 6.97 -1.24
N ILE A 36 -5.95 6.99 -1.93
CA ILE A 36 -5.15 8.17 -2.21
C ILE A 36 -5.53 8.65 -3.61
N ASN A 37 -6.11 9.84 -3.70
CA ASN A 37 -6.35 10.51 -4.97
C ASN A 37 -5.18 11.43 -5.25
N LEU A 38 -4.50 11.25 -6.37
CA LEU A 38 -3.31 12.02 -6.72
C LEU A 38 -3.38 12.62 -8.12
N THR A 39 -2.63 13.69 -8.33
CA THR A 39 -2.48 14.38 -9.61
C THR A 39 -1.03 14.80 -9.81
N TYR A 40 -0.56 14.67 -11.02
CA TYR A 40 0.70 15.21 -11.49
C TYR A 40 0.47 16.01 -12.77
N GLU A 41 0.81 17.29 -12.73
CA GLU A 41 0.80 18.18 -13.88
C GLU A 41 2.24 18.53 -14.23
N SER A 42 2.73 18.02 -15.33
CA SER A 42 4.10 18.20 -15.76
C SER A 42 4.31 19.55 -16.40
N GLY A 43 5.50 20.12 -16.24
CA GLY A 43 5.97 21.23 -17.04
C GLY A 43 6.85 20.76 -18.21
N ILE A 44 7.60 21.71 -18.80
CA ILE A 44 8.50 21.42 -19.92
C ILE A 44 9.57 20.39 -19.49
N GLY A 45 9.57 19.23 -20.11
CA GLY A 45 10.50 18.14 -19.80
C GLY A 45 10.09 17.29 -18.60
N GLY A 46 8.88 17.44 -18.07
CA GLY A 46 8.38 16.72 -16.89
C GLY A 46 7.72 15.36 -17.17
N GLY A 47 7.68 14.91 -18.42
CA GLY A 47 6.98 13.68 -18.78
C GLY A 47 5.50 13.91 -19.07
N ASP A 48 4.70 12.85 -18.97
CA ASP A 48 3.26 12.88 -19.21
C ASP A 48 2.50 13.22 -17.91
N ASP A 49 1.43 14.01 -18.02
CA ASP A 49 0.50 14.26 -16.91
C ASP A 49 -0.26 12.99 -16.56
N PHE A 50 -0.56 12.81 -15.27
CA PHE A 50 -1.41 11.72 -14.81
C PHE A 50 -2.26 12.12 -13.60
N GLU A 51 -3.40 11.46 -13.46
CA GLU A 51 -4.28 11.55 -12.29
C GLU A 51 -4.91 10.17 -12.03
N GLY A 52 -5.29 9.90 -10.78
CA GLY A 52 -5.98 8.67 -10.46
C GLY A 52 -5.97 8.33 -8.98
N GLU A 53 -6.34 7.09 -8.69
CA GLU A 53 -6.49 6.57 -7.34
C GLU A 53 -5.54 5.41 -7.08
N ILE A 54 -4.86 5.44 -5.93
CA ILE A 54 -4.15 4.31 -5.35
C ILE A 54 -5.02 3.78 -4.21
N VAL A 55 -5.39 2.50 -4.28
CA VAL A 55 -6.18 1.83 -3.23
C VAL A 55 -5.25 0.98 -2.38
N LEU A 56 -5.24 1.25 -1.07
CA LEU A 56 -4.42 0.55 -0.08
C LEU A 56 -5.31 -0.23 0.89
N GLU A 57 -4.85 -1.38 1.34
CA GLU A 57 -5.35 -2.05 2.53
C GLU A 57 -4.34 -1.88 3.65
N LEU A 58 -4.79 -1.40 4.81
CA LEU A 58 -3.95 -1.23 6.00
C LEU A 58 -4.16 -2.37 6.99
N PHE A 59 -3.09 -2.91 7.56
CA PHE A 59 -3.10 -4.15 8.32
C PHE A 59 -3.32 -3.92 9.82
N LEU A 60 -4.54 -3.57 10.21
CA LEU A 60 -4.90 -3.20 11.58
C LEU A 60 -4.55 -4.28 12.63
N ASN A 61 -4.60 -5.56 12.28
CA ASN A 61 -4.31 -6.64 13.21
C ASN A 61 -2.80 -6.88 13.43
N TRP A 62 -1.93 -6.37 12.55
CA TRP A 62 -0.48 -6.58 12.59
C TRP A 62 0.30 -5.32 12.95
N ALA A 63 -0.25 -4.15 12.62
CA ALA A 63 0.33 -2.84 12.91
C ALA A 63 -0.72 -1.85 13.47
N PRO A 64 -1.40 -2.19 14.60
CA PRO A 64 -2.51 -1.39 15.11
C PRO A 64 -2.15 0.03 15.50
N ILE A 65 -0.96 0.28 16.04
CA ILE A 65 -0.53 1.62 16.45
C ILE A 65 -0.34 2.49 15.20
N THR A 66 0.41 1.99 14.23
CA THR A 66 0.72 2.69 12.98
C THR A 66 -0.54 2.94 12.16
N VAL A 67 -1.40 1.91 12.00
CA VAL A 67 -2.66 2.04 11.26
C VAL A 67 -3.60 3.05 11.90
N ASN A 68 -3.79 3.00 13.24
CA ASN A 68 -4.66 3.95 13.92
C ASN A 68 -4.15 5.39 13.80
N ASN A 69 -2.84 5.62 13.96
CA ASN A 69 -2.23 6.94 13.74
C ASN A 69 -2.52 7.45 12.31
N PHE A 70 -2.30 6.62 11.29
CA PHE A 70 -2.54 7.01 9.90
C PHE A 70 -4.04 7.29 9.64
N VAL A 71 -4.93 6.43 10.12
CA VAL A 71 -6.38 6.60 10.01
C VAL A 71 -6.87 7.88 10.72
N ASP A 72 -6.33 8.19 11.90
CA ASP A 72 -6.67 9.41 12.63
C ASP A 72 -6.24 10.67 11.87
N LEU A 73 -5.09 10.65 11.21
CA LEU A 73 -4.62 11.74 10.34
C LEU A 73 -5.48 11.86 9.07
N VAL A 74 -5.87 10.74 8.46
CA VAL A 74 -6.81 10.72 7.32
C VAL A 74 -8.15 11.34 7.70
N ASN A 75 -8.71 10.99 8.86
CA ASN A 75 -9.97 11.56 9.36
C ASN A 75 -9.91 13.08 9.63
N GLN A 76 -8.71 13.62 9.81
CA GLN A 76 -8.47 15.06 9.98
C GLN A 76 -8.16 15.78 8.66
N SER A 77 -8.22 15.08 7.50
CA SER A 77 -7.76 15.60 6.19
C SER A 77 -6.32 16.13 6.24
N PHE A 78 -5.48 15.55 7.09
CA PHE A 78 -4.10 16.02 7.32
C PHE A 78 -3.25 15.98 6.06
N PHE A 79 -3.50 15.02 5.18
CA PHE A 79 -2.71 14.80 3.98
C PHE A 79 -3.21 15.55 2.74
N ASP A 80 -4.36 16.24 2.83
CA ASP A 80 -4.97 16.92 1.69
C ASP A 80 -4.09 18.11 1.25
N GLY A 81 -3.72 18.15 -0.02
CA GLY A 81 -2.85 19.19 -0.61
C GLY A 81 -1.35 19.02 -0.35
N ILE A 82 -0.92 17.98 0.38
CA ILE A 82 0.50 17.63 0.54
C ILE A 82 0.99 16.95 -0.74
N PHE A 83 2.26 17.09 -1.07
CA PHE A 83 2.85 16.39 -2.21
C PHE A 83 3.94 15.39 -1.81
N PHE A 84 4.29 14.49 -2.73
CA PHE A 84 5.42 13.59 -2.57
C PHE A 84 6.72 14.38 -2.70
N HIS A 85 7.43 14.55 -1.59
CA HIS A 85 8.61 15.41 -1.50
C HIS A 85 9.93 14.70 -1.79
N ARG A 86 9.92 13.37 -1.79
CA ARG A 86 11.08 12.54 -2.13
C ARG A 86 10.63 11.36 -2.97
N ILE A 87 11.22 11.23 -4.15
CA ILE A 87 10.90 10.18 -5.13
C ILE A 87 12.20 9.59 -5.64
N ILE A 88 12.30 8.27 -5.59
CA ILE A 88 13.43 7.51 -6.13
C ILE A 88 12.87 6.32 -6.89
N ASP A 89 13.11 6.29 -8.20
CA ASP A 89 12.75 5.20 -9.10
C ASP A 89 13.36 3.88 -8.63
N ASP A 90 12.65 2.77 -8.81
CA ASP A 90 13.01 1.43 -8.31
C ASP A 90 13.24 1.39 -6.77
N PHE A 91 12.72 2.36 -6.02
CA PHE A 91 12.87 2.38 -4.56
C PHE A 91 11.57 2.79 -3.85
N VAL A 92 11.32 4.08 -3.62
CA VAL A 92 10.12 4.56 -2.90
C VAL A 92 9.66 5.93 -3.39
N ILE A 93 8.36 6.19 -3.23
CA ILE A 93 7.78 7.54 -3.26
C ILE A 93 7.35 7.90 -1.84
N GLN A 94 7.82 9.05 -1.30
CA GLN A 94 7.65 9.45 0.10
C GLN A 94 6.90 10.78 0.22
N SER A 95 5.94 10.84 1.15
CA SER A 95 5.08 11.99 1.44
C SER A 95 4.75 12.07 2.93
N GLY A 96 3.75 12.90 3.29
CA GLY A 96 3.20 12.99 4.64
C GLY A 96 3.81 14.08 5.52
N ASP A 97 4.62 14.98 4.95
CA ASP A 97 5.14 16.16 5.64
C ASP A 97 4.23 17.36 5.34
N PRO A 98 3.58 17.99 6.36
CA PRO A 98 2.68 19.13 6.16
C PRO A 98 3.38 20.40 5.66
N ASP A 99 4.71 20.52 5.84
CA ASP A 99 5.50 21.61 5.30
C ASP A 99 5.68 21.51 3.78
N CYS A 100 5.35 20.35 3.20
CA CYS A 100 5.31 20.09 1.77
C CYS A 100 3.91 20.35 1.18
N ASN A 101 3.31 21.46 1.55
CA ASN A 101 2.03 21.94 1.02
C ASN A 101 2.31 23.23 0.26
N SER A 102 2.00 23.28 -1.04
CA SER A 102 2.29 24.45 -1.84
C SER A 102 1.05 25.33 -2.03
N ASP A 103 1.10 26.52 -1.47
CA ASP A 103 0.16 27.60 -1.79
C ASP A 103 0.55 28.33 -3.11
N GLY A 104 0.89 27.59 -4.17
CA GLY A 104 1.11 28.10 -5.51
C GLY A 104 2.56 28.39 -5.92
N VAL A 105 3.54 28.12 -5.10
CA VAL A 105 4.97 28.13 -5.46
C VAL A 105 5.58 26.82 -5.06
N TYR A 106 6.05 26.05 -6.04
CA TYR A 106 6.68 24.76 -5.76
C TYR A 106 7.94 24.96 -4.92
N PRO A 107 8.02 24.34 -3.71
CA PRO A 107 9.11 24.59 -2.77
C PRO A 107 10.32 23.68 -3.01
N ILE A 108 10.74 23.49 -4.26
CA ILE A 108 11.89 22.64 -4.61
C ILE A 108 13.14 22.97 -3.81
N SER A 109 13.28 24.25 -3.42
CA SER A 109 14.39 24.75 -2.61
C SER A 109 14.02 24.99 -1.14
N ASP A 110 12.79 24.66 -0.70
CA ASP A 110 12.38 24.85 0.68
C ASP A 110 13.05 23.79 1.57
N PRO A 111 13.91 24.18 2.50
CA PRO A 111 14.62 23.25 3.36
C PRO A 111 13.73 22.63 4.45
N SER A 112 12.55 23.17 4.73
CA SER A 112 11.63 22.62 5.73
C SER A 112 10.89 21.41 5.22
N CYS A 113 10.59 21.35 3.92
CA CYS A 113 9.89 20.25 3.31
C CYS A 113 10.73 18.96 3.32
N GLY A 114 10.22 17.93 3.97
CA GLY A 114 10.86 16.64 4.20
C GLY A 114 11.39 16.45 5.62
N GLU A 115 11.46 17.53 6.44
CA GLU A 115 11.96 17.50 7.82
C GLU A 115 10.82 17.55 8.86
N GLY A 116 9.57 17.86 8.42
CA GLY A 116 8.41 18.01 9.27
C GLY A 116 7.62 16.72 9.50
N GLY A 117 6.44 16.86 10.13
CA GLY A 117 5.51 15.77 10.41
C GLY A 117 4.39 16.20 11.34
N SER A 118 3.53 15.26 11.74
CA SER A 118 2.53 15.52 12.79
C SER A 118 3.18 15.71 14.15
N SER A 119 2.43 16.28 15.11
CA SER A 119 2.98 16.66 16.44
C SER A 119 3.32 15.48 17.34
N GLU A 120 2.71 14.32 17.11
CA GLU A 120 2.85 13.15 17.97
C GLU A 120 3.70 12.09 17.29
N THR A 121 4.67 11.54 18.02
CA THR A 121 5.43 10.37 17.57
C THR A 121 4.73 9.08 17.96
N ILE A 122 4.97 8.01 17.20
CA ILE A 122 4.49 6.67 17.49
C ILE A 122 5.65 5.71 17.74
N PRO A 123 5.49 4.73 18.65
CA PRO A 123 6.50 3.68 18.83
C PRO A 123 6.67 2.84 17.57
N PHE A 124 7.89 2.33 17.38
CA PHE A 124 8.21 1.42 16.29
C PHE A 124 7.40 0.13 16.38
N GLU A 125 6.76 -0.24 15.27
CA GLU A 125 5.89 -1.40 15.22
C GLU A 125 6.17 -2.21 13.96
N ALA A 126 6.87 -3.32 14.10
CA ALA A 126 7.17 -4.24 13.00
C ALA A 126 6.63 -5.64 13.29
N ASP A 127 6.02 -6.25 12.29
CA ASP A 127 5.56 -7.64 12.32
C ASP A 127 6.30 -8.45 11.24
N ALA A 128 6.69 -9.69 11.56
CA ALA A 128 7.45 -10.53 10.65
C ALA A 128 6.67 -10.99 9.40
N ASN A 129 5.33 -10.85 9.44
CA ASN A 129 4.47 -11.16 8.28
C ASN A 129 4.35 -9.99 7.31
N LEU A 130 4.81 -8.79 7.71
CA LEU A 130 4.77 -7.58 6.90
C LEU A 130 6.16 -7.26 6.36
N THR A 131 6.30 -7.29 5.03
CA THR A 131 7.58 -7.07 4.36
C THR A 131 7.44 -6.04 3.25
N HIS A 132 8.56 -5.40 2.90
CA HIS A 132 8.63 -4.38 1.85
C HIS A 132 8.60 -5.02 0.45
N ILE A 133 7.45 -5.61 0.08
CA ILE A 133 7.18 -6.02 -1.30
C ILE A 133 6.83 -4.81 -2.16
N ASN A 134 6.72 -4.99 -3.49
CA ASN A 134 6.21 -3.96 -4.38
C ASN A 134 4.82 -3.47 -3.92
N GLY A 135 4.64 -2.16 -3.78
CA GLY A 135 3.41 -1.55 -3.29
C GLY A 135 3.22 -1.58 -1.76
N ALA A 136 4.17 -2.10 -0.98
CA ALA A 136 4.10 -1.97 0.47
C ALA A 136 4.14 -0.50 0.91
N ILE A 137 3.29 -0.12 1.87
CA ILE A 137 3.35 1.19 2.52
C ILE A 137 4.04 1.06 3.86
N GLY A 138 5.05 1.91 4.11
CA GLY A 138 5.84 1.94 5.34
C GLY A 138 5.91 3.33 5.97
N MET A 139 6.17 3.39 7.28
CA MET A 139 6.38 4.64 8.01
C MET A 139 7.82 5.10 7.91
N ALA A 140 8.00 6.33 7.45
CA ALA A 140 9.28 7.02 7.53
C ALA A 140 9.57 7.45 8.97
N ARG A 141 10.84 7.53 9.35
CA ARG A 141 11.31 7.92 10.68
C ARG A 141 12.70 8.52 10.66
N GLY A 142 13.05 9.18 11.73
CA GLY A 142 14.43 9.63 11.99
C GLY A 142 15.33 8.46 12.44
N LEU A 143 16.42 8.80 13.13
CA LEU A 143 17.36 7.81 13.68
C LEU A 143 16.78 7.03 14.85
N ASP A 144 15.97 7.68 15.69
CA ASP A 144 15.25 7.02 16.76
C ASP A 144 14.13 6.14 16.16
N PRO A 145 14.06 4.85 16.48
CA PRO A 145 12.97 3.99 16.03
C PRO A 145 11.56 4.53 16.36
N ASP A 146 11.41 5.20 17.49
CA ASP A 146 10.14 5.74 18.00
C ASP A 146 9.88 7.19 17.54
N SER A 147 10.52 7.63 16.45
CA SER A 147 10.39 8.99 15.90
C SER A 147 9.44 9.11 14.72
N ALA A 148 8.75 8.05 14.31
CA ALA A 148 7.77 8.12 13.24
C ALA A 148 6.59 9.02 13.66
N THR A 149 6.06 9.81 12.70
CA THR A 149 4.92 10.71 12.92
C THR A 149 3.86 10.54 11.83
N SER A 150 3.90 11.32 10.76
CA SER A 150 2.95 11.27 9.63
C SER A 150 3.61 10.89 8.30
N GLN A 151 4.94 11.01 8.17
CA GLN A 151 5.59 10.69 6.91
C GLN A 151 5.52 9.20 6.60
N PHE A 152 5.12 8.88 5.39
CA PHE A 152 5.03 7.51 4.86
C PHE A 152 5.67 7.41 3.49
N TYR A 153 5.96 6.19 3.07
CA TYR A 153 6.40 5.90 1.71
C TYR A 153 5.68 4.69 1.14
N ILE A 154 5.60 4.62 -0.19
CA ILE A 154 5.11 3.45 -0.92
C ILE A 154 6.28 2.90 -1.74
N CYS A 155 6.50 1.59 -1.66
CA CYS A 155 7.58 0.91 -2.37
C CYS A 155 7.28 0.80 -3.86
N ASP A 156 8.22 1.28 -4.67
CA ASP A 156 8.32 0.97 -6.08
C ASP A 156 9.32 -0.19 -6.25
N GLY A 157 8.77 -1.37 -6.47
CA GLY A 157 9.54 -2.62 -6.39
C GLY A 157 9.79 -3.14 -4.96
N PRO A 158 10.28 -4.39 -4.82
CA PRO A 158 10.57 -4.98 -3.51
C PRO A 158 11.78 -4.33 -2.83
N GLN A 159 11.65 -3.91 -1.56
CA GLN A 159 12.67 -3.22 -0.78
C GLN A 159 13.03 -3.97 0.52
N HIS A 160 13.30 -5.28 0.42
CA HIS A 160 13.58 -6.13 1.58
C HIS A 160 14.79 -5.70 2.43
N GLY A 161 15.64 -4.82 1.93
CA GLY A 161 16.68 -4.17 2.74
C GLY A 161 16.14 -3.22 3.80
N LEU A 162 14.85 -2.83 3.74
CA LEU A 162 14.17 -2.01 4.74
C LEU A 162 13.47 -2.84 5.83
N ASP A 163 13.31 -4.16 5.62
CA ASP A 163 12.61 -5.04 6.54
C ASP A 163 13.32 -5.11 7.90
N ASN A 164 12.51 -5.34 8.94
CA ASN A 164 13.03 -5.58 10.28
C ASN A 164 14.00 -6.78 10.28
N GLY A 165 15.19 -6.56 10.84
CA GLY A 165 16.26 -7.55 10.90
C GLY A 165 17.12 -7.71 9.64
N ASN A 166 16.80 -6.99 8.54
CA ASN A 166 17.58 -7.02 7.29
C ASN A 166 18.52 -5.83 7.13
N ARG A 167 18.54 -4.91 8.09
CA ARG A 167 19.43 -3.73 8.05
C ARG A 167 20.88 -4.13 8.29
N THR A 168 21.78 -3.46 7.58
CA THR A 168 23.23 -3.71 7.71
C THR A 168 23.86 -2.94 8.87
N GLN A 169 23.16 -1.96 9.43
CA GLN A 169 23.61 -1.19 10.59
C GLN A 169 23.18 -1.91 11.87
N GLU A 170 24.14 -2.06 12.79
CA GLU A 170 23.88 -2.58 14.13
C GLU A 170 22.90 -1.60 14.84
N ASP A 171 21.89 -2.15 15.52
CA ASP A 171 20.83 -1.39 16.20
C ASP A 171 19.82 -0.65 15.31
N ASP A 172 19.83 -0.83 13.98
CA ASP A 172 18.77 -0.33 13.12
C ASP A 172 17.67 -1.41 12.94
N PRO A 173 16.47 -1.26 13.54
CA PRO A 173 15.43 -2.26 13.45
C PRO A 173 14.73 -2.30 12.08
N GLY A 174 15.07 -1.41 11.14
CA GLY A 174 14.36 -1.24 9.87
C GLY A 174 13.17 -0.31 9.97
N TYR A 175 12.15 -0.55 9.14
CA TYR A 175 11.00 0.30 9.03
C TYR A 175 9.69 -0.50 9.18
N ALA A 176 8.67 0.14 9.72
CA ALA A 176 7.37 -0.48 9.93
C ALA A 176 6.54 -0.47 8.64
N VAL A 177 6.26 -1.65 8.08
CA VAL A 177 5.23 -1.82 7.05
C VAL A 177 3.87 -1.93 7.74
N PHE A 178 2.86 -1.23 7.21
CA PHE A 178 1.52 -1.23 7.82
C PHE A 178 0.38 -1.42 6.80
N GLY A 179 0.69 -1.66 5.52
CA GLY A 179 -0.30 -1.90 4.48
C GLY A 179 0.32 -2.23 3.13
N VAL A 180 -0.53 -2.37 2.12
CA VAL A 180 -0.11 -2.66 0.74
C VAL A 180 -1.11 -2.07 -0.26
N VAL A 181 -0.61 -1.69 -1.44
CA VAL A 181 -1.41 -1.30 -2.59
C VAL A 181 -2.16 -2.52 -3.14
N ARG A 182 -3.49 -2.40 -3.26
CA ARG A 182 -4.35 -3.41 -3.88
C ARG A 182 -4.72 -3.06 -5.32
N GLU A 183 -4.87 -1.75 -5.61
CA GLU A 183 -5.17 -1.25 -6.96
C GLU A 183 -4.37 0.04 -7.20
N GLY A 184 -4.01 0.34 -8.45
CA GLY A 184 -3.31 1.56 -8.82
C GLY A 184 -1.79 1.51 -8.64
N ILE A 185 -1.17 0.32 -8.66
CA ILE A 185 0.30 0.18 -8.58
C ILE A 185 1.00 0.88 -9.75
N GLU A 186 0.35 0.94 -10.91
CA GLU A 186 0.85 1.64 -12.09
C GLU A 186 0.97 3.17 -11.87
N LEU A 187 0.16 3.75 -10.98
CA LEU A 187 0.28 5.15 -10.60
C LEU A 187 1.47 5.39 -9.65
N VAL A 188 1.76 4.41 -8.77
CA VAL A 188 2.98 4.44 -7.95
C VAL A 188 4.21 4.45 -8.85
N GLN A 189 4.23 3.57 -9.86
CA GLN A 189 5.32 3.47 -10.84
C GLN A 189 5.44 4.72 -11.71
N ALA A 190 4.30 5.28 -12.18
CA ALA A 190 4.30 6.54 -12.92
C ALA A 190 4.84 7.70 -12.05
N ALA A 191 4.46 7.75 -10.77
CA ALA A 191 4.97 8.74 -9.84
C ALA A 191 6.47 8.54 -9.54
N ALA A 192 6.94 7.30 -9.46
CA ALA A 192 8.35 6.99 -9.24
C ALA A 192 9.25 7.42 -10.42
N ALA A 193 8.71 7.41 -11.64
CA ALA A 193 9.42 7.75 -12.86
C ALA A 193 9.44 9.25 -13.19
N VAL A 194 8.86 10.15 -12.36
CA VAL A 194 8.89 11.59 -12.63
C VAL A 194 10.31 12.15 -12.48
N PRO A 195 10.70 13.16 -13.27
CA PRO A 195 12.00 13.80 -13.15
C PRO A 195 12.21 14.41 -11.76
N THR A 196 13.39 14.17 -11.18
CA THR A 196 13.76 14.66 -9.85
C THR A 196 15.02 15.54 -9.87
N THR A 197 15.36 16.14 -8.76
CA THR A 197 16.57 16.96 -8.61
C THR A 197 17.88 16.17 -8.77
N ASN A 198 17.84 14.87 -8.64
CA ASN A 198 18.99 13.98 -8.86
C ASN A 198 18.99 13.35 -10.25
N ASP A 199 17.84 13.32 -10.89
CA ASP A 199 17.61 12.72 -12.20
C ASP A 199 16.53 13.53 -12.96
N ALA A 200 16.94 14.65 -13.54
CA ALA A 200 16.02 15.63 -14.10
C ALA A 200 15.46 15.27 -15.48
N ASP A 201 15.95 14.22 -16.13
CA ASP A 201 15.42 13.66 -17.37
C ASP A 201 14.99 12.20 -17.26
N GLY A 202 15.07 11.63 -16.04
CA GLY A 202 14.66 10.26 -15.79
C GLY A 202 15.55 9.20 -16.44
N ASP A 203 16.74 9.57 -16.96
CA ASP A 203 17.67 8.67 -17.65
C ASP A 203 19.00 8.44 -16.91
N GLY A 204 19.12 8.98 -15.68
CA GLY A 204 20.32 8.86 -14.85
C GLY A 204 21.49 9.76 -15.29
N SER A 205 21.29 10.69 -16.21
CA SER A 205 22.38 11.42 -16.89
C SER A 205 22.64 12.83 -16.37
N ILE A 206 21.83 13.39 -15.45
CA ILE A 206 21.82 14.84 -15.23
C ILE A 206 22.54 15.34 -13.99
N PRO A 207 23.17 16.54 -14.12
CA PRO A 207 23.72 17.26 -12.99
C PRO A 207 22.62 17.72 -12.02
N ARG A 208 22.87 17.48 -10.73
CA ARG A 208 22.00 17.86 -9.62
C ARG A 208 21.49 19.29 -9.75
N VAL A 209 20.17 19.45 -9.80
CA VAL A 209 19.51 20.74 -9.70
C VAL A 209 19.55 21.17 -8.22
N PRO A 210 19.72 22.45 -7.87
CA PRO A 210 19.60 22.91 -6.49
C PRO A 210 18.22 22.61 -5.91
N GLY A 211 18.18 21.88 -4.82
CA GLY A 211 16.99 21.40 -4.12
C GLY A 211 17.36 20.32 -3.13
N GLY A 212 16.43 19.79 -2.36
CA GLY A 212 16.66 18.60 -1.55
C GLY A 212 16.99 17.39 -2.46
N PRO A 213 17.65 16.35 -1.93
CA PRO A 213 17.91 15.15 -2.71
C PRO A 213 16.59 14.47 -3.11
N ASP A 214 16.53 13.96 -4.35
CA ASP A 214 15.44 13.16 -4.88
C ASP A 214 14.07 13.86 -4.90
N ARG A 215 14.05 15.19 -4.95
CA ARG A 215 12.81 15.96 -5.00
C ARG A 215 12.29 16.01 -6.43
N PRO A 216 10.99 15.71 -6.68
CA PRO A 216 10.43 15.82 -8.03
C PRO A 216 10.51 17.26 -8.55
N LEU A 217 10.73 17.45 -9.84
CA LEU A 217 10.81 18.79 -10.46
C LEU A 217 9.46 19.47 -10.58
N TYR A 218 8.38 18.71 -10.61
CA TYR A 218 6.99 19.15 -10.58
C TYR A 218 6.25 18.34 -9.54
N GLU A 219 5.26 18.95 -8.90
CA GLU A 219 4.58 18.35 -7.74
C GLU A 219 3.74 17.14 -8.13
N VAL A 220 3.92 16.03 -7.41
CA VAL A 220 2.97 14.90 -7.39
C VAL A 220 2.08 15.11 -6.17
N HIS A 221 0.90 15.67 -6.39
CA HIS A 221 -0.02 16.07 -5.34
C HIS A 221 -0.89 14.93 -4.81
N ILE A 222 -1.07 14.91 -3.50
CA ILE A 222 -2.14 14.19 -2.84
C ILE A 222 -3.35 15.15 -2.77
N ASN A 223 -4.33 14.96 -3.64
CA ASN A 223 -5.56 15.76 -3.61
C ASN A 223 -6.37 15.44 -2.34
N SER A 224 -6.44 14.17 -1.98
CA SER A 224 -7.07 13.69 -0.75
C SER A 224 -6.64 12.27 -0.41
N ILE A 225 -6.69 11.94 0.89
CA ILE A 225 -6.67 10.56 1.36
C ILE A 225 -7.97 10.30 2.12
N THR A 226 -8.71 9.24 1.75
CA THR A 226 -10.01 8.92 2.36
C THR A 226 -10.12 7.45 2.74
N ILE A 227 -10.93 7.16 3.75
CA ILE A 227 -11.31 5.79 4.10
C ILE A 227 -12.50 5.43 3.21
N LYS A 228 -12.34 4.44 2.33
CA LYS A 228 -13.40 3.95 1.45
C LYS A 228 -14.37 3.05 2.20
N GLU A 229 -13.83 2.07 2.90
CA GLU A 229 -14.56 1.05 3.64
C GLU A 229 -13.63 0.30 4.59
N TYR A 230 -14.19 -0.62 5.37
CA TYR A 230 -13.44 -1.64 6.10
C TYR A 230 -13.75 -2.99 5.47
N VAL A 231 -12.74 -3.85 5.33
CA VAL A 231 -12.94 -5.21 4.81
C VAL A 231 -13.99 -5.92 5.65
N SER A 232 -15.08 -6.33 5.01
CA SER A 232 -16.19 -7.02 5.68
C SER A 232 -15.93 -8.52 5.79
N ALA A 233 -16.47 -9.14 6.84
CA ALA A 233 -16.49 -10.60 6.94
C ALA A 233 -17.11 -11.22 5.70
N PRO A 234 -16.62 -12.37 5.23
CA PRO A 234 -17.29 -13.11 4.18
C PRO A 234 -18.72 -13.45 4.64
N VAL A 235 -19.71 -13.10 3.82
CA VAL A 235 -21.12 -13.43 4.10
C VAL A 235 -21.26 -14.95 4.09
N VAL A 236 -21.33 -15.56 5.27
CA VAL A 236 -21.70 -16.96 5.40
C VAL A 236 -23.23 -17.03 5.28
N GLU A 237 -23.76 -17.37 4.11
CA GLU A 237 -25.16 -17.68 3.99
C GLU A 237 -25.47 -18.86 4.92
N LYS A 238 -26.33 -18.63 5.93
CA LYS A 238 -26.91 -19.73 6.71
C LYS A 238 -27.78 -20.52 5.75
N THR A 239 -27.33 -21.70 5.35
CA THR A 239 -28.19 -22.68 4.72
C THR A 239 -29.18 -23.12 5.80
N ASP A 240 -30.44 -22.72 5.66
CA ASP A 240 -31.52 -23.29 6.47
C ASP A 240 -31.51 -24.79 6.20
N GLU A 241 -31.48 -25.59 7.27
CA GLU A 241 -31.48 -27.05 7.24
C GLU A 241 -32.84 -27.61 6.75
N GLU A 242 -33.26 -27.28 5.53
CA GLU A 242 -34.30 -28.06 4.84
C GLU A 242 -34.01 -28.06 3.33
N GLY A 243 -33.35 -29.13 2.91
CA GLY A 243 -33.46 -29.71 1.56
C GLY A 243 -32.71 -29.04 0.41
N LEU A 244 -31.67 -29.71 -0.05
CA LEU A 244 -30.95 -29.56 -1.33
C LEU A 244 -30.34 -28.19 -1.64
N SER A 245 -29.08 -28.12 -1.30
CA SER A 245 -28.14 -27.04 -1.58
C SER A 245 -27.94 -26.75 -3.06
N GLY A 246 -28.28 -25.54 -3.48
CA GLY A 246 -27.60 -24.90 -4.59
C GLY A 246 -26.47 -24.07 -4.03
N LEU A 247 -25.21 -24.33 -4.38
CA LEU A 247 -24.06 -23.45 -4.10
C LEU A 247 -24.32 -22.11 -4.80
N SER A 248 -24.72 -21.11 -4.04
CA SER A 248 -24.76 -19.73 -4.49
C SER A 248 -23.38 -19.13 -4.23
N LEU A 249 -22.57 -18.99 -5.28
CA LEU A 249 -21.33 -18.24 -5.25
C LEU A 249 -21.70 -16.76 -5.10
N SER A 250 -21.13 -16.08 -4.11
CA SER A 250 -21.31 -14.64 -3.92
C SER A 250 -20.91 -13.89 -5.20
N VAL A 251 -21.55 -12.74 -5.46
CA VAL A 251 -21.35 -11.93 -6.68
C VAL A 251 -19.89 -11.53 -6.89
N SER A 252 -19.10 -11.41 -5.83
CA SER A 252 -17.67 -11.13 -5.86
C SER A 252 -16.83 -12.27 -6.45
N ALA A 253 -17.20 -13.54 -6.21
CA ALA A 253 -16.52 -14.67 -6.84
C ALA A 253 -16.88 -14.82 -8.33
N LEU A 254 -18.06 -14.33 -8.74
CA LEU A 254 -18.48 -14.37 -10.14
C LEU A 254 -17.72 -13.37 -11.03
N SER A 255 -17.29 -12.24 -10.48
CA SER A 255 -16.50 -11.23 -11.22
C SER A 255 -15.13 -11.77 -11.64
N ILE A 256 -14.45 -12.52 -10.77
CA ILE A 256 -13.13 -13.10 -11.06
C ILE A 256 -13.25 -14.20 -12.14
N ILE A 257 -14.31 -15.00 -12.10
CA ILE A 257 -14.52 -16.09 -13.09
C ILE A 257 -14.91 -15.52 -14.46
N LEU A 258 -15.70 -14.44 -14.52
CA LEU A 258 -16.09 -13.82 -15.78
C LEU A 258 -14.93 -13.12 -16.48
N THR A 259 -13.98 -12.53 -15.73
CA THR A 259 -12.78 -11.91 -16.31
C THR A 259 -11.84 -12.96 -16.92
N ALA A 260 -11.68 -14.12 -16.28
CA ALA A 260 -10.86 -15.22 -16.79
C ALA A 260 -11.46 -15.84 -18.09
N ILE A 261 -12.78 -15.91 -18.21
CA ILE A 261 -13.47 -16.44 -19.41
C ILE A 261 -13.40 -15.44 -20.57
N ALA A 262 -13.43 -14.13 -20.29
CA ALA A 262 -13.31 -13.09 -21.31
C ALA A 262 -11.89 -13.04 -21.91
N LEU A 263 -10.85 -13.24 -21.11
CA LEU A 263 -9.47 -13.31 -21.60
C LEU A 263 -9.21 -14.56 -22.44
N SER A 264 -9.78 -15.71 -22.08
CA SER A 264 -9.62 -16.97 -22.83
C SER A 264 -10.23 -16.93 -24.25
N ARG A 265 -11.24 -16.07 -24.48
CA ARG A 265 -11.85 -15.93 -25.82
C ARG A 265 -11.11 -14.97 -26.76
N LYS A 266 -10.22 -14.12 -26.23
CA LYS A 266 -9.47 -13.16 -27.05
C LYS A 266 -8.14 -13.72 -27.60
N ILE A 267 -7.74 -14.92 -27.15
CA ILE A 267 -6.51 -15.60 -27.59
C ILE A 267 -6.77 -16.57 -28.78
N ASN A 268 -8.04 -16.87 -29.07
CA ASN A 268 -8.43 -17.82 -30.12
C ASN A 268 -9.28 -17.20 -31.26
N SER A 269 -9.14 -15.90 -31.51
CA SER A 269 -9.72 -15.25 -32.70
C SER A 269 -8.66 -14.53 -33.53
#